data_94796e341243e403af570a368742a9a6
#
_entry.id   94796e341243e403af570a368742a9a6
#
_cell.length_a   1.000
_cell.length_b   1.000
_cell.length_c   1.000
_cell.angle_alpha   90.00
_cell.angle_beta   90.00
_cell.angle_gamma   90.00
#
_symmetry.space_group_name_H-M   'P 1'
#
loop_
_entity.id
_entity.type
_entity.pdbx_description
1 polymer ?
#
loop_
_entity_poly.entity_id
_entity_poly.type
_entity_poly.pdbx_seq_one_letter_code
_entity_poly.pdbx_strand_id
1 'polypeptide(L)'
;HISANKVLSQLQTMIEGSKSSIKIITDQGGFGLLAECKEQLGGVIRRNLDVKVIIPASQICSESYRVIPDGVEIKTSDVTQNCFIFDETELLMINNDNGKGAIFSSTDILGINQEKVFSNIWKNSIKTKVVADMTKSEAHEIYKIIKIINEVGLVHILNSTMISKKPELDMIKLLEKNGINLKLKALDDVIEIIDAIIQITCSGHVNFEANTKNITIESKLNSGHSLPWVSILDGYLQKQGYKTRTVYQNNSNKGEKVHIKISKN
;
A
#
# COMPACT_ATOMS: atom_id res chain seq x y z
N HIS A 1 18.23 18.17 -21.03
CA HIS A 1 18.18 17.01 -20.14
C HIS A 1 18.66 17.44 -18.74
N ILE A 2 17.74 17.48 -17.78
CA ILE A 2 18.09 17.70 -16.38
C ILE A 2 18.60 16.35 -15.84
N SER A 3 19.84 16.28 -15.34
CA SER A 3 20.34 15.05 -14.73
C SER A 3 19.61 14.74 -13.42
N ALA A 4 19.52 13.47 -13.04
CA ALA A 4 18.88 13.06 -11.77
C ALA A 4 19.41 13.84 -10.56
N ASN A 5 20.72 14.12 -10.53
CA ASN A 5 21.35 14.92 -9.47
C ASN A 5 20.82 16.36 -9.40
N LYS A 6 20.45 16.96 -10.54
CA LYS A 6 19.84 18.32 -10.54
C LYS A 6 18.41 18.29 -10.01
N VAL A 7 17.65 17.23 -10.31
CA VAL A 7 16.29 17.05 -9.76
C VAL A 7 16.37 16.89 -8.25
N LEU A 8 17.29 16.06 -7.75
CA LEU A 8 17.50 15.87 -6.31
C LEU A 8 17.90 17.19 -5.62
N SER A 9 18.88 17.91 -6.16
CA SER A 9 19.30 19.21 -5.59
C SER A 9 18.17 20.22 -5.58
N GLN A 10 17.33 20.27 -6.64
CA GLN A 10 16.17 21.15 -6.68
C GLN A 10 15.14 20.74 -5.62
N LEU A 11 14.86 19.44 -5.48
CA LEU A 11 13.95 18.91 -4.47
C LEU A 11 14.41 19.27 -3.06
N GLN A 12 15.69 19.08 -2.75
CA GLN A 12 16.30 19.47 -1.47
C GLN A 12 16.11 20.97 -1.18
N THR A 13 16.42 21.82 -2.16
CA THR A 13 16.26 23.28 -2.03
C THR A 13 14.81 23.66 -1.76
N MET A 14 13.85 23.05 -2.45
CA MET A 14 12.43 23.35 -2.26
C MET A 14 11.91 22.87 -0.91
N ILE A 15 12.34 21.69 -0.45
CA ILE A 15 12.00 21.20 0.90
C ILE A 15 12.54 22.19 1.95
N GLU A 16 13.81 22.57 1.87
CA GLU A 16 14.43 23.50 2.83
C GLU A 16 13.77 24.89 2.82
N GLY A 17 13.38 25.36 1.63
CA GLY A 17 12.74 26.67 1.42
C GLY A 17 11.28 26.74 1.87
N SER A 18 10.62 25.61 2.08
CA SER A 18 9.20 25.55 2.46
C SER A 18 8.93 26.19 3.82
N LYS A 19 7.80 26.90 3.93
CA LYS A 19 7.42 27.71 5.09
C LYS A 19 6.17 27.21 5.82
N SER A 20 5.27 26.51 5.13
CA SER A 20 3.97 26.13 5.68
C SER A 20 3.64 24.65 5.49
N SER A 21 3.77 24.14 4.28
CA SER A 21 3.34 22.76 3.98
C SER A 21 4.09 22.13 2.82
N ILE A 22 4.21 20.81 2.87
CA ILE A 22 4.73 19.98 1.78
C ILE A 22 3.73 18.85 1.54
N LYS A 23 3.22 18.74 0.32
CA LYS A 23 2.24 17.73 -0.08
C LYS A 23 2.74 16.98 -1.31
N ILE A 24 2.83 15.67 -1.22
CA ILE A 24 3.51 14.85 -2.22
C ILE A 24 2.63 13.67 -2.62
N ILE A 25 2.49 13.47 -3.93
CA ILE A 25 2.00 12.21 -4.50
C ILE A 25 3.17 11.64 -5.30
N THR A 26 3.56 10.42 -5.02
CA THR A 26 4.74 9.86 -5.66
C THR A 26 4.65 8.36 -5.85
N ASP A 27 5.30 7.87 -6.90
CA ASP A 27 5.53 6.45 -7.14
C ASP A 27 6.78 5.94 -6.40
N GLN A 28 7.22 4.72 -6.74
CA GLN A 28 8.42 4.11 -6.17
C GLN A 28 9.68 4.96 -6.41
N GLY A 29 9.84 5.49 -7.62
CA GLY A 29 11.05 6.23 -8.00
C GLY A 29 11.13 7.58 -7.30
N GLY A 30 10.04 8.35 -7.32
CA GLY A 30 9.96 9.63 -6.62
C GLY A 30 10.01 9.48 -5.10
N PHE A 31 9.47 8.38 -4.55
CA PHE A 31 9.60 8.07 -3.13
C PHE A 31 11.07 7.75 -2.74
N GLY A 32 11.82 7.09 -3.62
CA GLY A 32 13.26 6.90 -3.44
C GLY A 32 14.01 8.22 -3.38
N LEU A 33 13.71 9.17 -4.29
CA LEU A 33 14.29 10.52 -4.25
C LEU A 33 13.93 11.28 -2.98
N LEU A 34 12.69 11.15 -2.50
CA LEU A 34 12.27 11.75 -1.25
C LEU A 34 13.03 11.18 -0.04
N ALA A 35 13.30 9.89 -0.04
CA ALA A 35 14.09 9.22 1.02
C ALA A 35 15.54 9.72 1.08
N GLU A 36 16.13 10.12 -0.07
CA GLU A 36 17.45 10.78 -0.10
C GLU A 36 17.43 12.19 0.52
N CYS A 37 16.23 12.80 0.66
CA CYS A 37 16.03 14.11 1.30
C CYS A 37 15.70 14.01 2.81
N LYS A 38 15.98 12.89 3.47
CA LYS A 38 15.60 12.63 4.87
C LYS A 38 16.08 13.71 5.85
N GLU A 39 17.26 14.30 5.62
CA GLU A 39 17.82 15.35 6.49
C GLU A 39 17.02 16.66 6.35
N GLN A 40 16.67 17.04 5.12
CA GLN A 40 15.86 18.20 4.82
C GLN A 40 14.45 18.03 5.39
N LEU A 41 13.85 16.83 5.21
CA LEU A 41 12.56 16.49 5.81
C LEU A 41 12.61 16.59 7.34
N GLY A 42 13.64 16.04 7.96
CA GLY A 42 13.86 16.20 9.41
C GLY A 42 13.96 17.67 9.84
N GLY A 43 14.56 18.51 9.00
CA GLY A 43 14.64 19.95 9.20
C GLY A 43 13.27 20.64 9.21
N VAL A 44 12.41 20.34 8.23
CA VAL A 44 11.07 20.94 8.13
C VAL A 44 10.11 20.41 9.20
N ILE A 45 10.23 19.14 9.59
CA ILE A 45 9.45 18.59 10.71
C ILE A 45 9.80 19.31 12.02
N ARG A 46 11.08 19.57 12.28
CA ARG A 46 11.49 20.36 13.47
C ARG A 46 10.95 21.78 13.45
N ARG A 47 10.64 22.34 12.28
CA ARG A 47 9.97 23.63 12.11
C ARG A 47 8.43 23.55 12.18
N ASN A 48 7.87 22.35 12.49
CA ASN A 48 6.43 22.06 12.56
C ASN A 48 5.67 22.29 11.24
N LEU A 49 6.29 22.06 10.09
CA LEU A 49 5.59 22.10 8.82
C LEU A 49 4.68 20.88 8.66
N ASP A 50 3.53 21.07 8.00
CA ASP A 50 2.63 19.99 7.63
C ASP A 50 3.18 19.24 6.42
N VAL A 51 3.68 18.01 6.62
CA VAL A 51 4.25 17.18 5.56
C VAL A 51 3.38 15.95 5.34
N LYS A 52 2.77 15.87 4.16
CA LYS A 52 1.85 14.80 3.76
C LYS A 52 2.32 14.11 2.49
N VAL A 53 2.39 12.79 2.51
CA VAL A 53 2.89 11.99 1.38
C VAL A 53 1.90 10.88 1.03
N ILE A 54 1.57 10.76 -0.24
CA ILE A 54 0.79 9.64 -0.80
C ILE A 54 1.75 8.76 -1.60
N ILE A 55 1.81 7.49 -1.27
CA ILE A 55 2.66 6.49 -1.91
C ILE A 55 1.84 5.28 -2.37
N PRO A 56 2.33 4.47 -3.32
CA PRO A 56 1.73 3.17 -3.60
C PRO A 56 1.84 2.23 -2.38
N ALA A 57 0.84 1.38 -2.18
CA ALA A 57 0.82 0.41 -1.08
C ALA A 57 2.06 -0.51 -1.09
N SER A 58 2.62 -0.81 -2.27
CA SER A 58 3.85 -1.59 -2.42
C SER A 58 5.09 -0.96 -1.78
N GLN A 59 5.05 0.34 -1.47
CA GLN A 59 6.17 1.07 -0.87
C GLN A 59 6.15 1.05 0.67
N ILE A 60 5.06 0.61 1.28
CA ILE A 60 5.02 0.40 2.74
C ILE A 60 6.07 -0.66 3.08
N CYS A 61 6.93 -0.36 4.04
CA CYS A 61 8.04 -1.20 4.49
C CYS A 61 9.21 -1.33 3.50
N SER A 62 9.27 -0.52 2.42
CA SER A 62 10.49 -0.38 1.62
C SER A 62 11.62 0.24 2.45
N GLU A 63 12.86 0.13 1.98
CA GLU A 63 13.99 0.84 2.61
C GLU A 63 13.75 2.35 2.65
N SER A 64 13.16 2.91 1.58
CA SER A 64 12.76 4.32 1.51
C SER A 64 11.77 4.69 2.63
N TYR A 65 10.78 3.82 2.90
CA TYR A 65 9.80 4.06 3.97
C TYR A 65 10.45 4.13 5.36
N ARG A 66 11.45 3.28 5.60
CA ARG A 66 12.13 3.19 6.90
C ARG A 66 12.98 4.40 7.26
N VAL A 67 13.45 5.14 6.25
CA VAL A 67 14.33 6.29 6.45
C VAL A 67 13.59 7.63 6.46
N ILE A 68 12.31 7.64 6.09
CA ILE A 68 11.47 8.84 6.20
C ILE A 68 11.35 9.21 7.70
N PRO A 69 11.56 10.48 8.06
CA PRO A 69 11.46 10.92 9.45
C PRO A 69 10.06 10.75 10.05
N ASP A 70 10.02 10.42 11.34
CA ASP A 70 8.78 10.50 12.12
C ASP A 70 8.22 11.92 12.05
N GLY A 71 6.90 12.03 11.91
CA GLY A 71 6.21 13.33 11.74
C GLY A 71 5.80 13.61 10.29
N VAL A 72 6.29 12.85 9.30
CA VAL A 72 5.71 12.81 7.95
C VAL A 72 4.44 11.97 7.98
N GLU A 73 3.29 12.57 7.65
CA GLU A 73 2.04 11.80 7.54
C GLU A 73 1.99 11.10 6.19
N ILE A 74 1.94 9.77 6.19
CA ILE A 74 1.93 8.96 4.97
C ILE A 74 0.60 8.24 4.82
N LYS A 75 0.05 8.26 3.61
CA LYS A 75 -1.09 7.45 3.19
C LYS A 75 -0.78 6.71 1.90
N THR A 76 -1.58 5.69 1.60
CA THR A 76 -1.45 4.91 0.36
C THR A 76 -2.60 5.13 -0.58
N SER A 77 -2.29 5.15 -1.87
CA SER A 77 -3.25 5.16 -2.98
C SER A 77 -2.62 4.55 -4.23
N ASP A 78 -3.44 4.08 -5.16
CA ASP A 78 -2.99 3.51 -6.45
C ASP A 78 -2.64 4.58 -7.50
N VAL A 79 -2.24 5.76 -7.07
CA VAL A 79 -1.86 6.85 -7.95
C VAL A 79 -0.40 6.72 -8.39
N THR A 80 -0.13 6.91 -9.68
CA THR A 80 1.18 6.70 -10.31
C THR A 80 1.86 7.98 -10.77
N GLN A 81 1.49 9.15 -10.25
CA GLN A 81 2.13 10.41 -10.61
C GLN A 81 3.19 10.82 -9.58
N ASN A 82 4.21 11.58 -10.02
CA ASN A 82 5.18 12.23 -9.15
C ASN A 82 4.94 13.74 -9.14
N CYS A 83 4.26 14.20 -8.11
CA CYS A 83 3.85 15.59 -7.93
C CYS A 83 4.21 16.03 -6.51
N PHE A 84 5.05 17.05 -6.40
CA PHE A 84 5.53 17.64 -5.16
C PHE A 84 5.04 19.08 -5.09
N ILE A 85 4.24 19.43 -4.10
CA ILE A 85 3.61 20.72 -3.90
C ILE A 85 4.19 21.34 -2.64
N PHE A 86 4.71 22.55 -2.75
CA PHE A 86 5.32 23.29 -1.65
C PHE A 86 4.55 24.58 -1.43
N ASP A 87 4.15 24.82 -0.19
CA ASP A 87 3.45 26.04 0.24
C ASP A 87 2.21 26.37 -0.62
N GLU A 88 1.56 25.32 -1.18
CA GLU A 88 0.37 25.39 -2.03
C GLU A 88 0.53 26.09 -3.39
N THR A 89 1.70 26.65 -3.66
CA THR A 89 1.96 27.50 -4.85
C THR A 89 3.07 26.95 -5.73
N GLU A 90 4.12 26.39 -5.17
CA GLU A 90 5.24 25.85 -5.95
C GLU A 90 5.01 24.38 -6.26
N LEU A 91 5.33 23.99 -7.49
CA LEU A 91 5.10 22.64 -8.00
C LEU A 91 6.36 22.09 -8.66
N LEU A 92 6.72 20.87 -8.28
CA LEU A 92 7.68 20.05 -8.99
C LEU A 92 7.01 18.76 -9.46
N MET A 93 6.93 18.56 -10.76
CA MET A 93 6.47 17.30 -11.36
C MET A 93 7.64 16.56 -12.01
N ILE A 94 7.78 15.28 -11.71
CA ILE A 94 8.84 14.43 -12.26
C ILE A 94 8.20 13.43 -13.20
N ASN A 95 8.64 13.42 -14.47
CA ASN A 95 8.17 12.44 -15.45
C ASN A 95 9.02 11.18 -15.35
N ASN A 96 8.34 10.02 -15.18
CA ASN A 96 8.99 8.74 -14.97
C ASN A 96 9.39 8.00 -16.24
N ASP A 97 8.88 8.38 -17.42
CA ASP A 97 9.08 7.62 -18.65
C ASP A 97 10.55 7.45 -19.06
N ASN A 98 11.50 7.94 -18.29
CA ASN A 98 12.94 7.63 -18.37
C ASN A 98 13.77 8.30 -17.25
N GLY A 99 13.16 8.82 -16.19
CA GLY A 99 13.89 9.52 -15.11
C GLY A 99 14.58 10.82 -15.54
N LYS A 100 14.16 11.43 -16.68
CA LYS A 100 14.94 12.48 -17.35
C LYS A 100 14.20 13.80 -17.52
N GLY A 101 12.97 13.94 -17.02
CA GLY A 101 12.20 15.17 -17.13
C GLY A 101 11.61 15.60 -15.80
N ALA A 102 11.82 16.86 -15.42
CA ALA A 102 11.10 17.49 -14.34
C ALA A 102 10.56 18.83 -14.81
N ILE A 103 9.35 19.16 -14.39
CA ILE A 103 8.73 20.46 -14.63
C ILE A 103 8.65 21.14 -13.27
N PHE A 104 9.27 22.32 -13.17
CA PHE A 104 9.12 23.23 -12.05
C PHE A 104 8.18 24.37 -12.46
N SER A 105 7.26 24.72 -11.58
CA SER A 105 6.39 25.87 -11.74
C SER A 105 6.21 26.59 -10.41
N SER A 106 6.35 27.89 -10.43
CA SER A 106 6.06 28.79 -9.31
C SER A 106 4.79 29.62 -9.55
N THR A 107 3.92 29.15 -10.44
CA THR A 107 2.64 29.83 -10.71
C THR A 107 1.55 29.32 -9.78
N ASP A 108 0.95 30.21 -9.02
CA ASP A 108 -0.12 29.92 -8.04
C ASP A 108 -1.25 29.06 -8.62
N ILE A 109 -1.64 29.30 -9.87
CA ILE A 109 -2.74 28.58 -10.52
C ILE A 109 -2.45 27.07 -10.59
N LEU A 110 -1.24 26.67 -10.96
CA LEU A 110 -0.89 25.24 -11.07
C LEU A 110 -0.76 24.59 -9.69
N GLY A 111 -0.14 25.29 -8.75
CA GLY A 111 -0.01 24.81 -7.36
C GLY A 111 -1.38 24.60 -6.73
N ILE A 112 -2.28 25.58 -6.79
CA ILE A 112 -3.64 25.52 -6.23
C ILE A 112 -4.47 24.40 -6.89
N ASN A 113 -4.35 24.19 -8.20
CA ASN A 113 -5.07 23.10 -8.85
C ASN A 113 -4.55 21.72 -8.43
N GLN A 114 -3.24 21.54 -8.31
CA GLN A 114 -2.66 20.29 -7.84
C GLN A 114 -2.95 20.05 -6.35
N GLU A 115 -3.03 21.10 -5.54
CA GLU A 115 -3.48 21.02 -4.16
C GLU A 115 -4.90 20.45 -4.04
N LYS A 116 -5.82 20.87 -4.89
CA LYS A 116 -7.20 20.32 -4.94
C LYS A 116 -7.18 18.83 -5.32
N VAL A 117 -6.35 18.46 -6.29
CA VAL A 117 -6.18 17.06 -6.70
C VAL A 117 -5.61 16.25 -5.53
N PHE A 118 -4.54 16.73 -4.89
CA PHE A 118 -3.96 16.11 -3.70
C PHE A 118 -5.00 15.90 -2.60
N SER A 119 -5.72 16.97 -2.23
CA SER A 119 -6.73 16.92 -1.17
C SER A 119 -7.84 15.91 -1.45
N ASN A 120 -8.23 15.77 -2.72
CA ASN A 120 -9.25 14.79 -3.12
C ASN A 120 -8.73 13.35 -2.98
N ILE A 121 -7.51 13.08 -3.43
CA ILE A 121 -6.86 11.79 -3.30
C ILE A 121 -6.60 11.48 -1.82
N TRP A 122 -6.10 12.45 -1.05
CA TRP A 122 -5.82 12.31 0.37
C TRP A 122 -7.02 11.88 1.20
N LYS A 123 -8.22 12.42 0.91
CA LYS A 123 -9.47 12.03 1.58
C LYS A 123 -9.82 10.57 1.36
N ASN A 124 -9.49 10.04 0.18
CA ASN A 124 -9.79 8.67 -0.22
C ASN A 124 -8.63 7.69 0.01
N SER A 125 -7.47 8.17 0.44
CA SER A 125 -6.28 7.37 0.70
C SER A 125 -6.33 6.67 2.05
N ILE A 126 -5.63 5.53 2.15
CA ILE A 126 -5.59 4.69 3.35
C ILE A 126 -4.45 5.16 4.26
N LYS A 127 -4.73 5.30 5.55
CA LYS A 127 -3.69 5.59 6.55
C LYS A 127 -2.78 4.36 6.71
N THR A 128 -1.47 4.59 6.67
CA THR A 128 -0.46 3.52 6.89
C THR A 128 -0.29 3.13 8.36
N LYS A 129 -1.09 3.70 9.25
CA LYS A 129 -0.98 3.49 10.71
C LYS A 129 -1.03 2.02 11.14
N VAL A 130 -1.65 1.17 10.31
CA VAL A 130 -1.70 -0.28 10.55
C VAL A 130 -0.32 -0.92 10.66
N VAL A 131 0.68 -0.37 9.97
CA VAL A 131 2.05 -0.92 9.94
C VAL A 131 2.96 -0.24 10.96
N ALA A 132 2.58 0.95 11.45
CA ALA A 132 3.38 1.72 12.41
C ALA A 132 3.53 1.01 13.77
N ASP A 133 2.51 0.24 14.16
CA ASP A 133 2.48 -0.51 15.43
C ASP A 133 3.07 -1.92 15.30
N MET A 134 3.49 -2.33 14.10
CA MET A 134 4.07 -3.64 13.83
C MET A 134 5.59 -3.65 14.00
N THR A 135 6.13 -4.82 14.35
CA THR A 135 7.57 -5.03 14.32
C THR A 135 8.10 -4.95 12.88
N LYS A 136 9.37 -4.61 12.73
CA LYS A 136 10.03 -4.57 11.39
C LYS A 136 9.92 -5.92 10.66
N SER A 137 9.89 -7.02 11.39
CA SER A 137 9.77 -8.37 10.82
C SER A 137 8.39 -8.63 10.24
N GLU A 138 7.34 -8.28 10.98
CA GLU A 138 5.94 -8.42 10.55
C GLU A 138 5.65 -7.53 9.34
N ALA A 139 6.05 -6.27 9.41
CA ALA A 139 5.91 -5.33 8.31
C ALA A 139 6.65 -5.81 7.05
N HIS A 140 7.86 -6.40 7.19
CA HIS A 140 8.60 -6.96 6.07
C HIS A 140 7.89 -8.19 5.45
N GLU A 141 7.30 -9.05 6.27
CA GLU A 141 6.55 -10.21 5.80
C GLU A 141 5.31 -9.79 5.00
N ILE A 142 4.53 -8.84 5.52
CA ILE A 142 3.37 -8.25 4.83
C ILE A 142 3.77 -7.67 3.47
N TYR A 143 4.81 -6.84 3.44
CA TYR A 143 5.33 -6.29 2.18
C TYR A 143 5.72 -7.38 1.20
N LYS A 144 6.41 -8.42 1.68
CA LYS A 144 6.84 -9.53 0.83
C LYS A 144 5.64 -10.29 0.24
N ILE A 145 4.58 -10.51 1.02
CA ILE A 145 3.35 -11.13 0.53
C ILE A 145 2.69 -10.26 -0.55
N ILE A 146 2.50 -8.97 -0.26
CA ILE A 146 1.91 -8.01 -1.21
C ILE A 146 2.72 -7.97 -2.51
N LYS A 147 4.05 -7.89 -2.41
CA LYS A 147 4.95 -7.86 -3.56
C LYS A 147 4.81 -9.11 -4.43
N ILE A 148 4.84 -10.31 -3.83
CA ILE A 148 4.71 -11.58 -4.55
C ILE A 148 3.40 -11.62 -5.32
N ILE A 149 2.29 -11.22 -4.69
CA ILE A 149 0.96 -11.25 -5.32
C ILE A 149 0.88 -10.22 -6.45
N ASN A 150 1.42 -9.04 -6.29
CA ASN A 150 1.45 -8.01 -7.33
C ASN A 150 2.34 -8.41 -8.53
N GLU A 151 3.49 -9.05 -8.28
CA GLU A 151 4.40 -9.51 -9.35
C GLU A 151 3.82 -10.68 -10.15
N VAL A 152 3.10 -11.59 -9.48
CA VAL A 152 2.44 -12.72 -10.15
C VAL A 152 1.29 -12.23 -11.02
N GLY A 153 0.64 -11.14 -10.61
CA GLY A 153 -0.44 -10.48 -11.33
C GLY A 153 -1.77 -11.23 -11.28
N LEU A 154 -2.84 -10.47 -11.41
CA LEU A 154 -4.22 -11.00 -11.35
C LEU A 154 -4.50 -12.05 -12.44
N VAL A 155 -3.91 -11.88 -13.63
CA VAL A 155 -4.08 -12.83 -14.76
C VAL A 155 -3.51 -14.21 -14.42
N HIS A 156 -2.36 -14.27 -13.75
CA HIS A 156 -1.78 -15.56 -13.32
C HIS A 156 -2.65 -16.24 -12.26
N ILE A 157 -3.19 -15.45 -11.32
CA ILE A 157 -4.12 -15.94 -10.29
C ILE A 157 -5.37 -16.49 -10.94
N LEU A 158 -5.98 -15.76 -11.89
CA LEU A 158 -7.16 -16.20 -12.64
C LEU A 158 -6.87 -17.46 -13.45
N ASN A 159 -5.74 -17.53 -14.15
CA ASN A 159 -5.37 -18.73 -14.89
C ASN A 159 -5.19 -19.93 -13.96
N SER A 160 -4.56 -19.74 -12.80
CA SER A 160 -4.42 -20.81 -11.80
C SER A 160 -5.80 -21.28 -11.28
N THR A 161 -6.74 -20.36 -11.05
CA THR A 161 -8.09 -20.71 -10.62
C THR A 161 -8.89 -21.46 -11.70
N MET A 162 -8.64 -21.18 -12.97
CA MET A 162 -9.32 -21.87 -14.08
C MET A 162 -8.75 -23.26 -14.37
N ILE A 163 -7.46 -23.49 -14.12
CA ILE A 163 -6.76 -24.72 -14.48
C ILE A 163 -6.61 -25.66 -13.29
N SER A 164 -6.46 -25.11 -12.10
CA SER A 164 -6.22 -25.88 -10.88
C SER A 164 -7.53 -26.39 -10.27
N LYS A 165 -7.49 -27.62 -9.76
CA LYS A 165 -8.60 -28.17 -8.96
C LYS A 165 -8.67 -27.57 -7.55
N LYS A 166 -7.60 -26.95 -7.09
CA LYS A 166 -7.45 -26.37 -5.73
C LYS A 166 -6.61 -25.10 -5.79
N PRO A 167 -7.13 -24.03 -6.40
CA PRO A 167 -6.38 -22.78 -6.61
C PRO A 167 -5.92 -22.15 -5.30
N GLU A 168 -6.66 -22.30 -4.21
CA GLU A 168 -6.32 -21.78 -2.89
C GLU A 168 -5.02 -22.39 -2.37
N LEU A 169 -4.84 -23.71 -2.56
CA LEU A 169 -3.60 -24.40 -2.18
C LEU A 169 -2.41 -24.00 -3.04
N ASP A 170 -2.65 -23.64 -4.30
CA ASP A 170 -1.56 -23.16 -5.17
C ASP A 170 -1.07 -21.78 -4.76
N MET A 171 -1.94 -20.92 -4.23
CA MET A 171 -1.55 -19.64 -3.64
C MET A 171 -0.62 -19.83 -2.43
N ILE A 172 -0.93 -20.77 -1.55
CA ILE A 172 -0.05 -21.10 -0.41
C ILE A 172 1.29 -21.66 -0.90
N LYS A 173 1.31 -22.56 -1.88
CA LYS A 173 2.57 -23.07 -2.47
C LYS A 173 3.41 -21.94 -3.11
N LEU A 174 2.77 -20.95 -3.72
CA LEU A 174 3.46 -19.79 -4.28
C LEU A 174 4.19 -19.02 -3.18
N LEU A 175 3.52 -18.77 -2.06
CA LEU A 175 4.13 -18.11 -0.90
C LEU A 175 5.27 -18.95 -0.31
N GLU A 176 5.07 -20.25 -0.14
CA GLU A 176 6.09 -21.20 0.36
C GLU A 176 7.36 -21.20 -0.53
N LYS A 177 7.20 -21.22 -1.86
CA LYS A 177 8.33 -21.14 -2.82
C LYS A 177 9.12 -19.84 -2.69
N ASN A 178 8.49 -18.77 -2.24
CA ASN A 178 9.10 -17.47 -2.01
C ASN A 178 9.58 -17.27 -0.55
N GLY A 179 9.61 -18.33 0.24
CA GLY A 179 10.14 -18.33 1.60
C GLY A 179 9.18 -17.74 2.65
N ILE A 180 7.87 -17.69 2.36
CA ILE A 180 6.82 -17.33 3.31
C ILE A 180 6.06 -18.59 3.70
N ASN A 181 6.18 -18.98 4.96
CA ASN A 181 5.56 -20.22 5.46
C ASN A 181 4.46 -19.91 6.48
N LEU A 182 3.28 -19.53 5.99
CA LEU A 182 2.12 -19.26 6.85
C LEU A 182 1.66 -20.50 7.63
N LYS A 183 1.94 -21.71 7.13
CA LYS A 183 1.56 -22.97 7.78
C LYS A 183 2.11 -23.12 9.21
N LEU A 184 3.24 -22.48 9.51
CA LEU A 184 3.88 -22.54 10.83
C LEU A 184 3.30 -21.53 11.82
N LYS A 185 2.42 -20.65 11.38
CA LYS A 185 1.82 -19.61 12.21
C LYS A 185 0.50 -20.08 12.82
N ALA A 186 0.14 -19.50 13.96
CA ALA A 186 -1.19 -19.68 14.54
C ALA A 186 -2.27 -19.00 13.65
N LEU A 187 -3.52 -19.42 13.81
CA LEU A 187 -4.63 -18.88 13.01
C LEU A 187 -4.78 -17.37 13.25
N ASP A 188 -4.70 -16.93 14.51
CA ASP A 188 -4.85 -15.52 14.88
C ASP A 188 -3.76 -14.66 14.22
N ASP A 189 -2.49 -15.12 14.22
CA ASP A 189 -1.38 -14.42 13.54
C ASP A 189 -1.62 -14.27 12.03
N VAL A 190 -2.16 -15.32 11.39
CA VAL A 190 -2.46 -15.28 9.95
C VAL A 190 -3.63 -14.34 9.67
N ILE A 191 -4.63 -14.32 10.54
CA ILE A 191 -5.76 -13.38 10.43
C ILE A 191 -5.26 -11.94 10.58
N GLU A 192 -4.38 -11.64 11.52
CA GLU A 192 -3.79 -10.30 11.70
C GLU A 192 -2.97 -9.89 10.47
N ILE A 193 -2.18 -10.78 9.89
CA ILE A 193 -1.44 -10.52 8.65
C ILE A 193 -2.40 -10.21 7.51
N ILE A 194 -3.44 -11.02 7.31
CA ILE A 194 -4.41 -10.79 6.23
C ILE A 194 -5.24 -9.54 6.49
N ASP A 195 -5.60 -9.24 7.73
CA ASP A 195 -6.30 -8.00 8.08
C ASP A 195 -5.46 -6.77 7.75
N ALA A 196 -4.19 -6.77 8.12
CA ALA A 196 -3.27 -5.71 7.75
C ALA A 196 -3.15 -5.54 6.22
N ILE A 197 -3.05 -6.64 5.49
CA ILE A 197 -3.01 -6.60 4.01
C ILE A 197 -4.32 -6.03 3.44
N ILE A 198 -5.48 -6.45 3.93
CA ILE A 198 -6.79 -5.96 3.49
C ILE A 198 -6.95 -4.47 3.81
N GLN A 199 -6.49 -4.02 4.99
CA GLN A 199 -6.48 -2.59 5.33
C GLN A 199 -5.61 -1.78 4.36
N ILE A 200 -4.43 -2.31 4.01
CA ILE A 200 -3.47 -1.64 3.12
C ILE A 200 -3.95 -1.63 1.66
N THR A 201 -4.43 -2.78 1.15
CA THR A 201 -4.69 -2.97 -0.29
C THR A 201 -6.14 -2.77 -0.69
N CYS A 202 -7.08 -2.93 0.23
CA CYS A 202 -8.52 -2.96 -0.05
C CYS A 202 -9.34 -1.95 0.77
N SER A 203 -8.73 -1.13 1.61
CA SER A 203 -9.44 -0.20 2.51
C SER A 203 -10.51 -0.90 3.37
N GLY A 204 -10.24 -2.14 3.77
CA GLY A 204 -11.19 -2.99 4.45
C GLY A 204 -10.68 -3.52 5.77
N HIS A 205 -11.27 -4.59 6.25
CA HIS A 205 -10.84 -5.30 7.46
C HIS A 205 -11.30 -6.75 7.45
N VAL A 206 -10.67 -7.55 8.31
CA VAL A 206 -11.05 -8.94 8.59
C VAL A 206 -11.60 -9.01 10.01
N ASN A 207 -12.76 -9.66 10.16
CA ASN A 207 -13.34 -9.98 11.45
C ASN A 207 -13.44 -11.49 11.63
N PHE A 208 -12.87 -12.01 12.71
CA PHE A 208 -12.94 -13.43 13.07
C PHE A 208 -13.79 -13.63 14.32
N GLU A 209 -14.88 -14.34 14.17
CA GLU A 209 -15.77 -14.74 15.25
C GLU A 209 -15.46 -16.18 15.68
N ALA A 210 -14.64 -16.34 16.70
CA ALA A 210 -14.21 -17.67 17.19
C ALA A 210 -15.37 -18.59 17.60
N ASN A 211 -16.44 -18.01 18.18
CA ASN A 211 -17.61 -18.75 18.66
C ASN A 211 -18.42 -19.37 17.51
N THR A 212 -18.59 -18.63 16.41
CA THR A 212 -19.35 -19.08 15.23
C THR A 212 -18.46 -19.73 14.19
N LYS A 213 -17.14 -19.64 14.35
CA LYS A 213 -16.12 -20.07 13.39
C LYS A 213 -16.33 -19.44 12.01
N ASN A 214 -16.67 -18.17 12.00
CA ASN A 214 -16.85 -17.39 10.79
C ASN A 214 -15.76 -16.34 10.67
N ILE A 215 -15.21 -16.19 9.46
CA ILE A 215 -14.36 -15.07 9.10
C ILE A 215 -15.13 -14.22 8.10
N THR A 216 -15.19 -12.93 8.35
CA THR A 216 -15.79 -11.95 7.44
C THR A 216 -14.69 -11.01 6.97
N ILE A 217 -14.54 -10.89 5.66
CA ILE A 217 -13.61 -9.95 5.02
C ILE A 217 -14.47 -8.88 4.35
N GLU A 218 -14.23 -7.62 4.68
CA GLU A 218 -14.87 -6.48 4.05
C GLU A 218 -13.83 -5.64 3.31
N SER A 219 -14.15 -5.21 2.09
CA SER A 219 -13.32 -4.33 1.27
C SER A 219 -14.17 -3.19 0.73
N LYS A 220 -13.67 -1.97 0.75
CA LYS A 220 -14.34 -0.82 0.11
C LYS A 220 -14.12 -0.80 -1.38
N LEU A 221 -13.15 -1.55 -1.88
CA LEU A 221 -12.91 -1.72 -3.31
C LEU A 221 -13.79 -2.83 -3.86
N ASN A 222 -14.14 -2.70 -5.14
CA ASN A 222 -14.93 -3.66 -5.90
C ASN A 222 -14.05 -4.46 -6.87
N SER A 223 -14.67 -5.33 -7.66
CA SER A 223 -14.02 -6.02 -8.78
C SER A 223 -12.97 -7.08 -8.40
N GLY A 224 -13.15 -7.73 -7.25
CA GLY A 224 -12.34 -8.87 -6.86
C GLY A 224 -11.01 -8.51 -6.19
N HIS A 225 -10.80 -7.28 -5.74
CA HIS A 225 -9.56 -6.87 -5.08
C HIS A 225 -9.25 -7.67 -3.80
N SER A 226 -10.27 -8.17 -3.10
CA SER A 226 -10.09 -9.00 -1.91
C SER A 226 -9.80 -10.48 -2.22
N LEU A 227 -10.11 -10.97 -3.42
CA LEU A 227 -10.06 -12.40 -3.76
C LEU A 227 -8.69 -13.06 -3.59
N PRO A 228 -7.55 -12.44 -3.97
CA PRO A 228 -6.24 -13.04 -3.74
C PRO A 228 -5.98 -13.34 -2.27
N TRP A 229 -6.37 -12.42 -1.39
CA TRP A 229 -6.18 -12.52 0.05
C TRP A 229 -7.11 -13.55 0.68
N VAL A 230 -8.37 -13.60 0.20
CA VAL A 230 -9.32 -14.65 0.54
C VAL A 230 -8.78 -16.02 0.17
N SER A 231 -8.21 -16.17 -1.04
CA SER A 231 -7.64 -17.44 -1.50
C SER A 231 -6.44 -17.89 -0.66
N ILE A 232 -5.60 -16.96 -0.22
CA ILE A 232 -4.49 -17.26 0.69
C ILE A 232 -5.02 -17.77 2.04
N LEU A 233 -5.99 -17.08 2.63
CA LEU A 233 -6.56 -17.47 3.92
C LEU A 233 -7.29 -18.82 3.83
N ASP A 234 -8.08 -19.04 2.78
CA ASP A 234 -8.78 -20.30 2.54
C ASP A 234 -7.78 -21.45 2.34
N GLY A 235 -6.75 -21.25 1.53
CA GLY A 235 -5.68 -22.23 1.33
C GLY A 235 -4.92 -22.55 2.63
N TYR A 236 -4.67 -21.55 3.47
CA TYR A 236 -4.09 -21.77 4.80
C TYR A 236 -4.99 -22.65 5.67
N LEU A 237 -6.28 -22.32 5.76
CA LEU A 237 -7.26 -23.09 6.55
C LEU A 237 -7.36 -24.53 6.06
N GLN A 238 -7.40 -24.76 4.74
CA GLN A 238 -7.39 -26.12 4.19
C GLN A 238 -6.12 -26.89 4.52
N LYS A 239 -4.96 -26.24 4.51
CA LYS A 239 -3.67 -26.83 4.93
C LYS A 239 -3.64 -27.20 6.42
N GLN A 240 -4.38 -26.46 7.25
CA GLN A 240 -4.56 -26.77 8.68
C GLN A 240 -5.62 -27.86 8.93
N GLY A 241 -6.20 -28.45 7.88
CA GLY A 241 -7.19 -29.52 7.98
C GLY A 241 -8.62 -29.05 8.23
N TYR A 242 -8.91 -27.77 8.05
CA TYR A 242 -10.28 -27.25 8.10
C TYR A 242 -11.00 -27.45 6.76
N LYS A 243 -12.30 -27.67 6.83
CA LYS A 243 -13.21 -27.49 5.68
C LYS A 243 -13.73 -26.07 5.69
N THR A 244 -13.71 -25.44 4.55
CA THR A 244 -14.16 -24.05 4.36
C THR A 244 -15.33 -23.99 3.40
N ARG A 245 -16.23 -23.04 3.64
CA ARG A 245 -17.28 -22.66 2.67
C ARG A 245 -17.24 -21.15 2.53
N THR A 246 -16.82 -20.69 1.38
CA THR A 246 -16.68 -19.27 1.06
C THR A 246 -17.89 -18.77 0.28
N VAL A 247 -18.43 -17.62 0.70
CA VAL A 247 -19.51 -16.90 0.03
C VAL A 247 -19.03 -15.48 -0.25
N TYR A 248 -19.00 -15.13 -1.53
CA TYR A 248 -18.60 -13.81 -2.01
C TYR A 248 -19.83 -12.98 -2.38
N GLN A 249 -19.86 -11.75 -1.93
CA GLN A 249 -20.88 -10.76 -2.24
C GLN A 249 -20.19 -9.48 -2.74
N ASN A 250 -20.61 -9.01 -3.90
CA ASN A 250 -20.16 -7.74 -4.45
C ASN A 250 -21.34 -6.78 -4.55
N ASN A 251 -21.19 -5.60 -3.98
CA ASN A 251 -22.17 -4.53 -4.07
C ASN A 251 -21.46 -3.29 -4.63
N SER A 252 -21.86 -2.86 -5.83
CA SER A 252 -21.25 -1.75 -6.57
C SER A 252 -21.13 -0.46 -5.75
N ASN A 253 -22.00 -0.27 -4.75
CA ASN A 253 -22.03 0.95 -3.93
C ASN A 253 -21.39 0.77 -2.54
N LYS A 254 -21.14 -0.47 -2.10
CA LYS A 254 -20.68 -0.77 -0.73
C LYS A 254 -19.36 -1.54 -0.67
N GLY A 255 -18.81 -1.91 -1.82
CA GLY A 255 -17.61 -2.73 -1.90
C GLY A 255 -17.88 -4.23 -1.87
N GLU A 256 -16.90 -5.02 -1.46
CA GLU A 256 -16.94 -6.46 -1.41
C GLU A 256 -17.09 -6.96 0.02
N LYS A 257 -17.82 -8.06 0.18
CA LYS A 257 -17.93 -8.79 1.43
C LYS A 257 -17.77 -10.28 1.20
N VAL A 258 -16.89 -10.91 1.93
CA VAL A 258 -16.63 -12.34 1.83
C VAL A 258 -16.83 -12.99 3.19
N HIS A 259 -17.60 -14.06 3.22
CA HIS A 259 -17.80 -14.87 4.41
C HIS A 259 -17.15 -16.23 4.22
N ILE A 260 -16.28 -16.62 5.14
CA ILE A 260 -15.65 -17.94 5.18
C ILE A 260 -16.14 -18.65 6.44
N LYS A 261 -16.94 -19.68 6.26
CA LYS A 261 -17.39 -20.55 7.34
C LYS A 261 -16.39 -21.72 7.49
N ILE A 262 -15.87 -21.89 8.71
CA ILE A 262 -14.89 -22.91 9.04
C ILE A 262 -15.59 -24.07 9.77
N SER A 263 -15.26 -25.30 9.37
CA SER A 263 -15.66 -26.51 10.09
C SER A 263 -14.46 -27.44 10.26
N LYS A 264 -14.39 -28.16 11.38
CA LYS A 264 -13.42 -29.24 11.52
C LYS A 264 -13.87 -30.45 10.68
N ASN A 265 -12.91 -31.18 10.13
CA ASN A 265 -13.15 -32.50 9.54
C ASN A 265 -13.59 -33.49 10.61
#